data_08d68eeaa847770e8240d62bb16bebbb
#
_entry.id   08d68eeaa847770e8240d62bb16bebbb
#
_cell.length_a   1.000
_cell.length_b   1.000
_cell.length_c   1.000
_cell.angle_alpha   90.00
_cell.angle_beta   90.00
_cell.angle_gamma   90.00
#
_symmetry.space_group_name_H-M   'P 1'
#
loop_
_entity.id
_entity.type
_entity.pdbx_description
1 polymer ?
#
loop_
_entity_poly.entity_id
_entity_poly.type
_entity_poly.pdbx_seq_one_letter_code
_entity_poly.pdbx_strand_id
1 'polypeptide(L)'
;SRSMVKEEMFPILDKLVQVCTPLDRLNQVKDLISNERFHYVEPQHGRKFIESLWEIGTAVENHNVMEITYCRTHDGETRVRTIEPVGILFSEYYFYLAAFIEGIDKDKHFRNPQDNSPTIYRIDRIQNYKTLDRHFAQRYTDRFQEGEMRKRIQFMYGGELQTIRFE
;
A
#
# COMPACT_ATOMS: atom_id res chain seq x y z
N SER A 1 -10.77 0.99 -6.08
CA SER A 1 -9.96 0.44 -4.96
C SER A 1 -10.85 -0.30 -3.97
N ARG A 2 -10.41 -1.45 -3.49
CA ARG A 2 -11.12 -2.19 -2.42
C ARG A 2 -10.74 -1.72 -1.00
N SER A 3 -9.93 -0.68 -0.90
CA SER A 3 -9.47 -0.13 0.37
C SER A 3 -10.29 1.08 0.85
N MET A 4 -11.11 1.67 0.01
CA MET A 4 -11.85 2.89 0.32
C MET A 4 -13.31 2.60 0.66
N VAL A 5 -13.87 3.31 1.62
CA VAL A 5 -15.31 3.30 1.89
C VAL A 5 -16.07 4.12 0.83
N LYS A 6 -17.39 3.90 0.70
CA LYS A 6 -18.21 4.62 -0.29
C LYS A 6 -18.12 6.13 -0.15
N GLU A 7 -18.09 6.61 1.10
CA GLU A 7 -17.98 8.04 1.42
C GLU A 7 -16.73 8.72 0.87
N GLU A 8 -15.64 7.95 0.68
CA GLU A 8 -14.40 8.43 0.07
C GLU A 8 -14.37 8.18 -1.44
N MET A 9 -14.78 6.97 -1.86
CA MET A 9 -14.68 6.56 -3.26
C MET A 9 -15.61 7.35 -4.17
N PHE A 10 -16.86 7.56 -3.78
CA PHE A 10 -17.87 8.18 -4.66
C PHE A 10 -17.57 9.64 -4.98
N PRO A 11 -17.18 10.51 -4.03
CA PRO A 11 -16.78 11.89 -4.34
C PRO A 11 -15.57 11.96 -5.30
N ILE A 12 -14.60 11.06 -5.14
CA ILE A 12 -13.44 10.98 -6.06
C ILE A 12 -13.91 10.61 -7.46
N LEU A 13 -14.71 9.57 -7.58
CA LEU A 13 -15.25 9.11 -8.85
C LEU A 13 -16.08 10.21 -9.54
N ASP A 14 -16.97 10.88 -8.79
CA ASP A 14 -17.77 11.98 -9.32
C ASP A 14 -16.90 13.13 -9.82
N LYS A 15 -15.88 13.51 -9.07
CA LYS A 15 -14.91 14.54 -9.47
C LYS A 15 -14.13 14.14 -10.72
N LEU A 16 -13.65 12.90 -10.79
CA LEU A 16 -12.95 12.37 -11.98
C LEU A 16 -13.86 12.40 -13.21
N VAL A 17 -15.09 11.92 -13.09
CA VAL A 17 -16.06 11.94 -14.20
C VAL A 17 -16.35 13.37 -14.64
N GLN A 18 -16.54 14.29 -13.70
CA GLN A 18 -16.82 15.70 -14.01
C GLN A 18 -15.66 16.39 -14.73
N VAL A 19 -14.41 16.12 -14.32
CA VAL A 19 -13.21 16.76 -14.90
C VAL A 19 -12.77 16.11 -16.20
N CYS A 20 -12.88 14.78 -16.31
CA CYS A 20 -12.38 14.02 -17.46
C CYS A 20 -13.38 13.82 -18.58
N THR A 21 -14.66 14.19 -18.39
CA THR A 21 -15.72 13.94 -19.38
C THR A 21 -16.22 15.24 -19.98
N PRO A 22 -16.34 15.35 -21.33
CA PRO A 22 -17.00 16.47 -21.98
C PRO A 22 -18.44 16.63 -21.48
N LEU A 23 -18.92 17.88 -21.38
CA LEU A 23 -20.22 18.20 -20.79
C LEU A 23 -21.39 17.52 -21.51
N ASP A 24 -21.30 17.39 -22.82
CA ASP A 24 -22.32 16.75 -23.69
C ASP A 24 -22.44 15.23 -23.46
N ARG A 25 -21.39 14.59 -22.88
CA ARG A 25 -21.35 13.15 -22.61
C ARG A 25 -21.45 12.79 -21.12
N LEU A 26 -21.52 13.78 -20.26
CA LEU A 26 -21.45 13.58 -18.81
C LEU A 26 -22.53 12.60 -18.29
N ASN A 27 -23.77 12.76 -18.76
CA ASN A 27 -24.88 11.89 -18.36
C ASN A 27 -24.69 10.46 -18.86
N GLN A 28 -24.24 10.29 -20.11
CA GLN A 28 -23.95 8.96 -20.66
C GLN A 28 -22.88 8.22 -19.85
N VAL A 29 -21.79 8.91 -19.45
CA VAL A 29 -20.75 8.29 -18.63
C VAL A 29 -21.25 7.96 -17.23
N LYS A 30 -22.05 8.82 -16.61
CA LYS A 30 -22.69 8.54 -15.32
C LYS A 30 -23.60 7.31 -15.37
N ASP A 31 -24.37 7.14 -16.45
CA ASP A 31 -25.24 5.98 -16.64
C ASP A 31 -24.40 4.69 -16.80
N LEU A 32 -23.30 4.75 -17.57
CA LEU A 32 -22.42 3.61 -17.77
C LEU A 32 -21.79 3.09 -16.47
N ILE A 33 -21.43 4.00 -15.56
CA ILE A 33 -20.80 3.62 -14.27
C ILE A 33 -21.82 3.38 -13.15
N SER A 34 -23.10 3.65 -13.38
CA SER A 34 -24.14 3.58 -12.33
C SER A 34 -24.26 2.18 -11.74
N ASN A 35 -24.17 1.15 -12.58
CA ASN A 35 -24.23 -0.24 -12.15
C ASN A 35 -23.04 -0.64 -11.27
N GLU A 36 -21.84 -0.21 -11.63
CA GLU A 36 -20.62 -0.45 -10.84
C GLU A 36 -20.69 0.27 -9.48
N ARG A 37 -21.26 1.48 -9.45
CA ARG A 37 -21.49 2.20 -8.19
C ARG A 37 -22.50 1.49 -7.30
N PHE A 38 -23.58 0.98 -7.87
CA PHE A 38 -24.62 0.26 -7.13
C PHE A 38 -24.07 -1.02 -6.50
N HIS A 39 -23.24 -1.76 -7.24
CA HIS A 39 -22.63 -3.02 -6.79
C HIS A 39 -21.29 -2.85 -6.06
N TYR A 40 -20.89 -1.62 -5.73
CA TYR A 40 -19.65 -1.39 -5.02
C TYR A 40 -19.66 -2.05 -3.64
N VAL A 41 -18.74 -2.98 -3.43
CA VAL A 41 -18.56 -3.69 -2.17
C VAL A 41 -17.62 -2.88 -1.27
N GLU A 42 -18.14 -2.41 -0.16
CA GLU A 42 -17.34 -1.69 0.85
C GLU A 42 -16.36 -2.61 1.58
N PRO A 43 -15.16 -2.10 1.92
CA PRO A 43 -14.22 -2.85 2.75
C PRO A 43 -14.79 -3.01 4.18
N GLN A 44 -14.54 -4.19 4.77
CA GLN A 44 -15.04 -4.51 6.11
C GLN A 44 -14.46 -3.66 7.24
N HIS A 45 -13.31 -2.99 7.00
CA HIS A 45 -12.67 -2.18 8.05
C HIS A 45 -13.42 -0.89 8.40
N GLY A 46 -14.31 -0.37 7.52
CA GLY A 46 -15.17 0.80 7.76
C GLY A 46 -14.46 2.12 8.06
N ARG A 47 -13.15 2.18 7.91
CA ARG A 47 -12.33 3.35 8.26
C ARG A 47 -12.05 4.22 7.04
N LYS A 48 -11.95 5.54 7.25
CA LYS A 48 -11.44 6.46 6.23
C LYS A 48 -9.99 6.12 5.93
N PHE A 49 -9.69 6.02 4.66
CA PHE A 49 -8.41 5.50 4.17
C PHE A 49 -7.50 6.58 3.59
N ILE A 50 -8.10 7.61 2.97
CA ILE A 50 -7.34 8.64 2.25
C ILE A 50 -6.44 9.44 3.19
N GLU A 51 -6.96 9.82 4.37
CA GLU A 51 -6.18 10.56 5.36
C GLU A 51 -4.94 9.77 5.80
N SER A 52 -5.14 8.49 6.14
CA SER A 52 -4.03 7.59 6.48
C SER A 52 -3.03 7.45 5.32
N LEU A 53 -3.51 7.40 4.08
CA LEU A 53 -2.65 7.32 2.90
C LEU A 53 -1.78 8.58 2.74
N TRP A 54 -2.35 9.76 3.00
CA TRP A 54 -1.62 11.03 2.96
C TRP A 54 -0.57 11.14 4.07
N GLU A 55 -0.92 10.79 5.31
CA GLU A 55 0.00 10.83 6.45
C GLU A 55 1.17 9.85 6.26
N ILE A 56 0.88 8.62 5.82
CA ILE A 56 1.91 7.64 5.48
C ILE A 56 2.77 8.13 4.31
N GLY A 57 2.16 8.74 3.28
CA GLY A 57 2.88 9.32 2.15
C GLY A 57 3.83 10.44 2.57
N THR A 58 3.40 11.30 3.47
CA THR A 58 4.23 12.36 4.05
C THR A 58 5.40 11.79 4.86
N ALA A 59 5.17 10.72 5.61
CA ALA A 59 6.24 10.04 6.36
C ALA A 59 7.28 9.40 5.42
N VAL A 60 6.84 8.82 4.29
CA VAL A 60 7.74 8.30 3.24
C VAL A 60 8.57 9.44 2.63
N GLU A 61 7.93 10.54 2.25
CA GLU A 61 8.61 11.69 1.62
C GLU A 61 9.66 12.32 2.55
N ASN A 62 9.33 12.47 3.82
CA ASN A 62 10.21 13.05 4.84
C ASN A 62 11.18 12.05 5.46
N HIS A 63 11.17 10.78 5.04
CA HIS A 63 11.99 9.72 5.64
C HIS A 63 11.79 9.57 7.16
N ASN A 64 10.58 9.80 7.65
CA ASN A 64 10.26 9.62 9.05
C ASN A 64 10.13 8.13 9.41
N VAL A 65 10.68 7.76 10.55
CA VAL A 65 10.41 6.45 11.14
C VAL A 65 8.98 6.41 11.65
N MET A 66 8.31 5.28 11.48
CA MET A 66 6.94 5.08 11.94
C MET A 66 6.84 3.89 12.88
N GLU A 67 5.95 3.98 13.84
CA GLU A 67 5.46 2.83 14.59
C GLU A 67 4.09 2.44 14.04
N ILE A 68 3.91 1.18 13.67
CA ILE A 68 2.65 0.66 13.15
C ILE A 68 2.15 -0.51 14.00
N THR A 69 0.85 -0.59 14.16
CA THR A 69 0.15 -1.76 14.71
C THR A 69 -0.50 -2.50 13.55
N TYR A 70 0.02 -3.67 13.21
CA TYR A 70 -0.35 -4.41 12.01
C TYR A 70 -1.03 -5.74 12.34
N CYS A 71 -2.21 -5.98 11.74
CA CYS A 71 -2.92 -7.25 11.84
C CYS A 71 -2.47 -8.20 10.72
N ARG A 72 -1.86 -9.32 11.09
CA ARG A 72 -1.35 -10.32 10.15
C ARG A 72 -2.49 -11.14 9.54
N THR A 73 -2.30 -11.56 8.28
CA THR A 73 -3.31 -12.34 7.56
C THR A 73 -3.38 -13.80 8.01
N HIS A 74 -2.21 -14.35 8.35
CA HIS A 74 -2.04 -15.78 8.54
C HIS A 74 -2.68 -16.28 9.86
N ASP A 75 -2.54 -15.52 10.91
CA ASP A 75 -2.94 -15.89 12.27
C ASP A 75 -3.88 -14.88 12.95
N GLY A 76 -4.14 -13.76 12.30
CA GLY A 76 -4.91 -12.66 12.88
C GLY A 76 -4.21 -11.93 14.03
N GLU A 77 -2.96 -12.30 14.33
CA GLU A 77 -2.18 -11.64 15.37
C GLU A 77 -1.90 -10.19 15.03
N THR A 78 -2.01 -9.35 16.03
CA THR A 78 -1.64 -7.94 15.94
C THR A 78 -0.22 -7.76 16.48
N ARG A 79 0.63 -7.09 15.70
CA ARG A 79 2.01 -6.81 16.08
C ARG A 79 2.34 -5.34 15.93
N VAL A 80 3.03 -4.80 16.91
CA VAL A 80 3.64 -3.48 16.84
C VAL A 80 5.03 -3.61 16.21
N ARG A 81 5.31 -2.72 15.24
CA ARG A 81 6.59 -2.66 14.53
C ARG A 81 7.04 -1.23 14.37
N THR A 82 8.31 -0.99 14.61
CA THR A 82 8.99 0.24 14.19
C THR A 82 9.53 0.01 12.79
N ILE A 83 9.18 0.89 11.86
CA ILE A 83 9.49 0.71 10.45
C ILE A 83 10.07 1.99 9.83
N GLU A 84 10.87 1.81 8.81
CA GLU A 84 11.38 2.83 7.91
C GLU A 84 10.62 2.73 6.58
N PRO A 85 9.58 3.56 6.37
CA PRO A 85 8.75 3.49 5.18
C PRO A 85 9.49 4.06 3.96
N VAL A 86 9.53 3.30 2.87
CA VAL A 86 10.31 3.67 1.67
C VAL A 86 9.47 3.88 0.41
N GLY A 87 8.22 3.46 0.41
CA GLY A 87 7.34 3.69 -0.73
C GLY A 87 5.94 3.14 -0.56
N ILE A 88 5.00 3.71 -1.33
CA ILE A 88 3.62 3.23 -1.42
C ILE A 88 3.40 2.64 -2.81
N LEU A 89 2.77 1.47 -2.87
CA LEU A 89 2.44 0.73 -4.08
C LEU A 89 0.94 0.54 -4.18
N PHE A 90 0.41 0.57 -5.40
CA PHE A 90 -0.94 0.12 -5.68
C PHE A 90 -0.90 -1.13 -6.55
N SER A 91 -1.49 -2.21 -6.08
CA SER A 91 -1.56 -3.48 -6.80
C SER A 91 -2.78 -4.29 -6.34
N GLU A 92 -3.37 -5.07 -7.24
CA GLU A 92 -4.50 -5.97 -6.93
C GLU A 92 -5.62 -5.29 -6.11
N TYR A 93 -5.96 -4.04 -6.49
CA TYR A 93 -7.00 -3.21 -5.87
C TYR A 93 -6.70 -2.67 -4.47
N TYR A 94 -5.49 -2.92 -3.93
CA TYR A 94 -5.07 -2.48 -2.59
C TYR A 94 -3.85 -1.56 -2.66
N PHE A 95 -3.71 -0.75 -1.62
CA PHE A 95 -2.50 0.01 -1.37
C PHE A 95 -1.60 -0.74 -0.39
N TYR A 96 -0.32 -0.70 -0.67
CA TYR A 96 0.71 -1.35 0.11
C TYR A 96 1.80 -0.36 0.48
N LEU A 97 2.32 -0.51 1.69
CA LEU A 97 3.48 0.19 2.20
C LEU A 97 4.69 -0.74 2.14
N ALA A 98 5.74 -0.33 1.43
CA ALA A 98 7.04 -0.97 1.49
C ALA A 98 7.86 -0.31 2.60
N ALA A 99 8.39 -1.10 3.52
CA ALA A 99 9.15 -0.59 4.66
C ALA A 99 10.18 -1.60 5.17
N PHE A 100 11.29 -1.10 5.69
CA PHE A 100 12.23 -1.90 6.46
C PHE A 100 11.80 -1.95 7.93
N ILE A 101 12.03 -3.08 8.59
CA ILE A 101 11.69 -3.24 10.01
C ILE A 101 12.95 -2.94 10.82
N GLU A 102 12.88 -1.96 11.70
CA GLU A 102 13.99 -1.60 12.57
C GLU A 102 14.26 -2.71 13.60
N GLY A 103 15.55 -3.02 13.81
CA GLY A 103 15.99 -3.94 14.87
C GLY A 103 15.51 -5.39 14.70
N ILE A 104 15.03 -5.79 13.54
CA ILE A 104 14.60 -7.17 13.33
C ILE A 104 15.79 -8.11 13.19
N ASP A 105 15.74 -9.24 13.91
CA ASP A 105 16.64 -10.35 13.73
C ASP A 105 16.23 -11.12 12.46
N LYS A 106 16.95 -10.85 11.36
CA LYS A 106 16.63 -11.44 10.04
C LYS A 106 16.77 -12.97 10.05
N ASP A 107 17.73 -13.50 10.78
CA ASP A 107 17.98 -14.94 10.85
C ASP A 107 16.79 -15.71 11.45
N LYS A 108 16.06 -15.08 12.36
CA LYS A 108 14.88 -15.69 12.99
C LYS A 108 13.56 -15.46 12.26
N HIS A 109 13.48 -14.37 11.49
CA HIS A 109 12.19 -13.91 10.98
C HIS A 109 12.05 -13.95 9.45
N PHE A 110 13.16 -14.07 8.73
CA PHE A 110 13.16 -14.13 7.27
C PHE A 110 13.62 -15.49 6.76
N ARG A 111 12.96 -15.99 5.72
CA ARG A 111 13.36 -17.24 5.07
C ARG A 111 14.75 -17.12 4.43
N ASN A 112 15.10 -15.95 3.94
CA ASN A 112 16.43 -15.62 3.41
C ASN A 112 16.95 -14.38 4.15
N PRO A 113 17.86 -14.52 5.13
CA PRO A 113 18.44 -13.40 5.87
C PRO A 113 19.25 -12.43 5.02
N GLN A 114 19.72 -12.87 3.84
CA GLN A 114 20.47 -12.04 2.90
C GLN A 114 19.58 -11.18 2.03
N ASP A 115 18.25 -11.39 2.07
CA ASP A 115 17.32 -10.57 1.34
C ASP A 115 17.22 -9.17 1.99
N ASN A 116 17.57 -8.17 1.20
CA ASN A 116 17.49 -6.75 1.58
C ASN A 116 16.24 -6.07 1.02
N SER A 117 15.25 -6.84 0.56
CA SER A 117 13.98 -6.28 0.10
C SER A 117 13.16 -5.77 1.28
N PRO A 118 12.43 -4.65 1.11
CA PRO A 118 11.52 -4.17 2.14
C PRO A 118 10.35 -5.13 2.34
N THR A 119 9.84 -5.17 3.56
CA THR A 119 8.60 -5.87 3.89
C THR A 119 7.41 -5.10 3.34
N ILE A 120 6.42 -5.83 2.80
CA ILE A 120 5.22 -5.25 2.20
C ILE A 120 4.04 -5.39 3.16
N TYR A 121 3.46 -4.25 3.52
CA TYR A 121 2.29 -4.15 4.40
C TYR A 121 1.08 -3.66 3.62
N ARG A 122 -0.05 -4.33 3.73
CA ARG A 122 -1.33 -3.77 3.24
C ARG A 122 -1.76 -2.64 4.16
N ILE A 123 -1.94 -1.43 3.61
CA ILE A 123 -2.24 -0.23 4.43
C ILE A 123 -3.59 -0.37 5.14
N ASP A 124 -4.60 -0.99 4.51
CA ASP A 124 -5.91 -1.22 5.11
C ASP A 124 -5.90 -2.16 6.34
N ARG A 125 -4.78 -2.86 6.58
CA ARG A 125 -4.56 -3.72 7.76
C ARG A 125 -3.75 -3.06 8.87
N ILE A 126 -3.23 -1.88 8.64
CA ILE A 126 -2.60 -1.07 9.67
C ILE A 126 -3.72 -0.54 10.58
N GLN A 127 -3.82 -1.07 11.79
CA GLN A 127 -4.88 -0.70 12.74
C GLN A 127 -4.61 0.66 13.37
N ASN A 128 -3.34 0.94 13.66
CA ASN A 128 -2.86 2.19 14.20
C ASN A 128 -1.46 2.49 13.70
N TYR A 129 -1.12 3.77 13.63
CA TYR A 129 0.23 4.21 13.25
C TYR A 129 0.56 5.53 13.95
N LYS A 130 1.85 5.76 14.13
CA LYS A 130 2.40 6.98 14.68
C LYS A 130 3.69 7.32 13.94
N THR A 131 3.77 8.52 13.39
CA THR A 131 5.02 9.08 12.86
C THR A 131 5.89 9.53 14.02
N LEU A 132 7.14 9.08 14.06
CA LEU A 132 8.10 9.42 15.09
C LEU A 132 8.89 10.67 14.64
N ASP A 133 9.31 11.47 15.62
CA ASP A 133 10.17 12.65 15.38
C ASP A 133 11.64 12.20 15.23
N ARG A 134 11.85 11.32 14.26
CA ARG A 134 13.12 10.71 13.96
C ARG A 134 13.16 10.30 12.50
N HIS A 135 14.28 10.59 11.81
CA HIS A 135 14.48 10.31 10.40
C HIS A 135 15.47 9.17 10.21
N PHE A 136 15.26 8.37 9.17
CA PHE A 136 16.22 7.38 8.73
C PHE A 136 16.99 7.86 7.50
N ALA A 137 18.28 7.42 7.39
CA ALA A 137 19.11 7.76 6.25
C ALA A 137 18.85 6.78 5.09
N GLN A 138 18.25 7.26 4.02
CA GLN A 138 18.11 6.48 2.79
C GLN A 138 19.32 6.74 1.88
N ARG A 139 20.15 5.72 1.64
CA ARG A 139 21.22 5.81 0.66
C ARG A 139 20.63 5.85 -0.75
N TYR A 140 21.31 6.49 -1.69
CA TYR A 140 20.88 6.51 -3.09
C TYR A 140 20.72 5.11 -3.68
N THR A 141 21.58 4.19 -3.29
CA THR A 141 21.56 2.77 -3.69
C THR A 141 20.35 2.01 -3.15
N ASP A 142 19.80 2.45 -2.03
CA ASP A 142 18.70 1.79 -1.32
C ASP A 142 17.35 2.47 -1.63
N ARG A 143 17.32 3.37 -2.62
CA ARG A 143 16.10 4.01 -3.06
C ARG A 143 15.13 2.94 -3.54
N PHE A 144 13.92 3.01 -3.01
CA PHE A 144 12.83 2.18 -3.46
C PHE A 144 12.55 2.43 -4.94
N GLN A 145 12.84 1.43 -5.76
CA GLN A 145 12.59 1.43 -7.19
C GLN A 145 11.35 0.57 -7.46
N GLU A 146 10.19 1.20 -7.59
CA GLU A 146 8.92 0.50 -7.80
C GLU A 146 8.98 -0.47 -8.99
N GLY A 147 9.60 -0.07 -10.10
CA GLY A 147 9.73 -0.90 -11.29
C GLY A 147 10.55 -2.17 -11.07
N GLU A 148 11.66 -2.09 -10.31
CA GLU A 148 12.45 -3.27 -9.96
C GLU A 148 11.73 -4.15 -8.93
N MET A 149 11.06 -3.52 -7.99
CA MET A 149 10.28 -4.25 -6.99
C MET A 149 9.12 -5.02 -7.63
N ARG A 150 8.41 -4.43 -8.59
CA ARG A 150 7.33 -5.10 -9.33
C ARG A 150 7.80 -6.33 -10.10
N LYS A 151 9.05 -6.38 -10.54
CA LYS A 151 9.63 -7.58 -11.20
C LYS A 151 9.88 -8.73 -10.22
N ARG A 152 10.09 -8.42 -8.93
CA ARG A 152 10.43 -9.40 -7.88
C ARG A 152 9.23 -9.84 -7.07
N ILE A 153 8.12 -9.14 -7.18
CA ILE A 153 6.91 -9.39 -6.39
C ILE A 153 5.81 -9.92 -7.30
N GLN A 154 5.34 -11.11 -6.99
CA GLN A 154 4.11 -11.65 -7.56
C GLN A 154 3.07 -11.75 -6.46
N PHE A 155 1.88 -11.17 -6.69
CA PHE A 155 0.80 -11.10 -5.69
C PHE A 155 1.25 -10.54 -4.33
N MET A 156 2.20 -9.59 -4.36
CA MET A 156 2.82 -8.96 -3.18
C MET A 156 3.59 -9.92 -2.26
N TYR A 157 4.01 -11.05 -2.76
CA TYR A 157 5.00 -11.92 -2.13
C TYR A 157 6.38 -11.66 -2.74
N GLY A 158 7.34 -11.30 -1.90
CA GLY A 158 8.74 -11.12 -2.30
C GLY A 158 9.44 -12.46 -2.49
N GLY A 159 10.43 -12.51 -3.39
CA GLY A 159 11.26 -13.68 -3.63
C GLY A 159 12.47 -13.37 -4.52
N GLU A 160 13.37 -14.32 -4.67
CA GLU A 160 14.47 -14.23 -5.62
C GLU A 160 13.97 -14.39 -7.05
N LEU A 161 14.45 -13.53 -7.95
CA LEU A 161 14.22 -13.67 -9.38
C LEU A 161 15.02 -14.85 -9.90
N GLN A 162 14.33 -15.89 -10.39
CA GLN A 162 14.96 -17.06 -11.01
C GLN A 162 14.61 -17.13 -12.49
N THR A 163 15.61 -17.43 -13.32
CA THR A 163 15.40 -17.69 -14.74
C THR A 163 15.25 -19.19 -14.97
N ILE A 164 14.06 -19.62 -15.38
CA ILE A 164 13.77 -21.02 -15.71
C ILE A 164 13.74 -21.15 -17.24
N ARG A 165 14.49 -22.08 -17.77
CA ARG A 165 14.43 -22.49 -19.18
C ARG A 165 13.65 -23.78 -19.27
N PHE A 166 12.67 -23.83 -20.17
CA PHE A 166 11.94 -25.04 -20.52
C PHE A 166 12.46 -25.55 -21.85
N GLU A 167 12.75 -26.83 -21.95
CA GLU A 167 13.04 -27.54 -23.19
C GLU A 167 11.84 -28.40 -23.58
#